data_2380c0a8c5e7454f017ce2a329d3aba4
#
_entry.id   2380c0a8c5e7454f017ce2a329d3aba4
#
_cell.length_a   1.000
_cell.length_b   1.000
_cell.length_c   1.000
_cell.angle_alpha   90.00
_cell.angle_beta   90.00
_cell.angle_gamma   90.00
#
_symmetry.space_group_name_H-M   'P 1'
#
loop_
_entity.id
_entity.type
_entity.pdbx_description
1 polymer ?
#
loop_
_entity_poly.entity_id
_entity_poly.type
_entity_poly.pdbx_seq_one_letter_code
_entity_poly.pdbx_strand_id
1 'polypeptide(L)'
;MIEVKDAYEALIESGVDMFTGVPDSLLKNFCAYVTDTAPHEKHIIAANEGNAVGIAAGHYLATGRPALVYMQNSGLGNTVNPLLSLADEKVYSIPMVLMIGWRGEPGVHDEPQHVKQGEVTLALLDAMQIPYIILENVKQISTQVTLAMQRKAPTAIVIRKGTFASYKLKNARSNNNPLRREEAMKLVVDHLRADDVIVSTTGKLSRELFEYREAKQQGHGHDFLTVGSMGHSSSIALGIALEKPQRRVFCFDGDGAFIMHTGALGIVASMKPRNYFHILFNNNAHESVGGQPTIGYELDTVTMAKASGYKQAFRATSEQEMVEALQQLEHTEGPVLLELRVKIDSRDDLGRPTTTPIENKEAFMASLNEK
;
A
#
# COMPACT_ATOMS: atom_id res chain seq x y z
N MET A 1 -3.48 -2.06 -27.38
CA MET A 1 -3.85 -1.42 -26.10
C MET A 1 -5.35 -1.23 -26.09
N ILE A 2 -5.97 -1.42 -24.94
CA ILE A 2 -7.42 -1.23 -24.73
C ILE A 2 -7.64 0.15 -24.14
N GLU A 3 -8.56 0.93 -24.69
CA GLU A 3 -8.96 2.21 -24.11
C GLU A 3 -9.63 1.95 -22.74
N VAL A 4 -9.22 2.70 -21.73
CA VAL A 4 -9.75 2.54 -20.36
C VAL A 4 -11.24 2.83 -20.30
N LYS A 5 -11.71 3.74 -21.15
CA LYS A 5 -13.13 4.05 -21.33
C LYS A 5 -13.91 2.81 -21.78
N ASP A 6 -13.41 2.12 -22.81
CA ASP A 6 -14.10 0.95 -23.36
C ASP A 6 -14.16 -0.19 -22.34
N ALA A 7 -13.09 -0.37 -21.57
CA ALA A 7 -13.07 -1.36 -20.48
C ALA A 7 -14.07 -1.03 -19.37
N TYR A 8 -14.17 0.24 -18.99
CA TYR A 8 -15.15 0.72 -18.01
C TYR A 8 -16.58 0.53 -18.50
N GLU A 9 -16.87 0.96 -19.74
CA GLU A 9 -18.20 0.83 -20.35
C GLU A 9 -18.61 -0.64 -20.48
N ALA A 10 -17.72 -1.53 -20.89
CA ALA A 10 -17.98 -2.97 -20.96
C ALA A 10 -18.35 -3.58 -19.57
N LEU A 11 -17.73 -3.10 -18.49
CA LEU A 11 -18.10 -3.50 -17.13
C LEU A 11 -19.50 -3.00 -16.75
N ILE A 12 -19.79 -1.72 -16.99
CA ILE A 12 -21.10 -1.12 -16.71
C ILE A 12 -22.22 -1.82 -17.51
N GLU A 13 -22.02 -2.02 -18.81
CA GLU A 13 -22.99 -2.70 -19.68
C GLU A 13 -23.23 -4.17 -19.28
N SER A 14 -22.22 -4.79 -18.65
CA SER A 14 -22.32 -6.16 -18.12
C SER A 14 -22.95 -6.21 -16.72
N GLY A 15 -23.34 -5.06 -16.13
CA GLY A 15 -24.05 -4.97 -14.85
C GLY A 15 -23.15 -4.72 -13.64
N VAL A 16 -21.83 -4.49 -13.82
CA VAL A 16 -20.93 -4.06 -12.75
C VAL A 16 -21.12 -2.56 -12.54
N ASP A 17 -21.54 -2.16 -11.35
CA ASP A 17 -21.73 -0.75 -10.99
C ASP A 17 -21.07 -0.36 -9.65
N MET A 18 -20.22 -1.23 -9.12
CA MET A 18 -19.38 -0.97 -7.94
C MET A 18 -17.93 -1.35 -8.26
N PHE A 19 -17.02 -0.44 -7.94
CA PHE A 19 -15.57 -0.59 -8.12
C PHE A 19 -14.90 -0.44 -6.76
N THR A 20 -14.13 -1.44 -6.33
CA THR A 20 -13.40 -1.35 -5.07
C THR A 20 -12.05 -2.06 -5.21
N GLY A 21 -11.08 -1.69 -4.39
CA GLY A 21 -9.75 -2.32 -4.46
C GLY A 21 -8.65 -1.45 -3.90
N VAL A 22 -7.42 -1.89 -4.12
CA VAL A 22 -6.20 -1.16 -3.80
C VAL A 22 -5.51 -0.79 -5.13
N PRO A 23 -5.17 0.49 -5.36
CA PRO A 23 -4.55 0.92 -6.60
C PRO A 23 -3.22 0.23 -6.88
N ASP A 24 -2.97 -0.09 -8.15
CA ASP A 24 -1.76 -0.72 -8.66
C ASP A 24 -1.16 0.03 -9.83
N SER A 25 0.14 -0.07 -10.00
CA SER A 25 0.89 0.61 -11.06
C SER A 25 0.54 0.15 -12.48
N LEU A 26 0.19 -1.13 -12.69
CA LEU A 26 -0.27 -1.62 -14.01
C LEU A 26 -1.71 -1.22 -14.30
N LEU A 27 -2.52 -1.04 -13.26
CA LEU A 27 -3.91 -0.62 -13.35
C LEU A 27 -4.08 0.90 -13.21
N LYS A 28 -2.99 1.68 -13.05
CA LYS A 28 -3.05 3.12 -12.74
C LYS A 28 -3.93 3.92 -13.71
N ASN A 29 -3.88 3.59 -15.02
CA ASN A 29 -4.66 4.28 -16.04
C ASN A 29 -6.17 3.96 -15.90
N PHE A 30 -6.51 2.69 -15.67
CA PHE A 30 -7.88 2.25 -15.42
C PHE A 30 -8.42 2.82 -14.11
N CYS A 31 -7.66 2.70 -13.01
CA CYS A 31 -8.06 3.25 -11.71
C CYS A 31 -8.25 4.78 -11.76
N ALA A 32 -7.39 5.50 -12.51
CA ALA A 32 -7.55 6.94 -12.72
C ALA A 32 -8.85 7.26 -13.45
N TYR A 33 -9.19 6.50 -14.50
CA TYR A 33 -10.45 6.69 -15.22
C TYR A 33 -11.67 6.41 -14.35
N VAL A 34 -11.64 5.32 -13.56
CA VAL A 34 -12.70 4.99 -12.61
C VAL A 34 -12.86 6.11 -11.57
N THR A 35 -11.75 6.62 -11.02
CA THR A 35 -11.77 7.73 -10.04
C THR A 35 -12.40 9.00 -10.60
N ASP A 36 -12.15 9.29 -11.87
CA ASP A 36 -12.70 10.49 -12.53
C ASP A 36 -14.16 10.35 -13.00
N THR A 37 -14.64 9.10 -13.18
CA THR A 37 -15.90 8.82 -13.90
C THR A 37 -16.98 8.20 -13.03
N ALA A 38 -16.62 7.27 -12.15
CA ALA A 38 -17.60 6.60 -11.29
C ALA A 38 -18.15 7.56 -10.22
N PRO A 39 -19.45 7.48 -9.87
CA PRO A 39 -19.98 8.18 -8.70
C PRO A 39 -19.16 7.82 -7.44
N HIS A 40 -19.00 8.78 -6.55
CA HIS A 40 -18.18 8.60 -5.34
C HIS A 40 -18.59 7.38 -4.50
N GLU A 41 -19.89 7.16 -4.35
CA GLU A 41 -20.47 6.03 -3.62
C GLU A 41 -20.35 4.68 -4.36
N LYS A 42 -19.89 4.71 -5.61
CA LYS A 42 -19.67 3.53 -6.48
C LYS A 42 -18.19 3.21 -6.71
N HIS A 43 -17.28 4.01 -6.18
CA HIS A 43 -15.85 3.76 -6.24
C HIS A 43 -15.21 3.92 -4.86
N ILE A 44 -14.83 2.80 -4.25
CA ILE A 44 -14.26 2.76 -2.90
C ILE A 44 -12.84 2.20 -2.96
N ILE A 45 -11.85 3.05 -2.69
CA ILE A 45 -10.48 2.59 -2.46
C ILE A 45 -10.44 1.99 -1.06
N ALA A 46 -10.28 0.68 -1.00
CA ALA A 46 -10.34 -0.08 0.25
C ALA A 46 -9.05 0.04 1.07
N ALA A 47 -9.14 -0.20 2.37
CA ALA A 47 -7.97 -0.22 3.23
C ALA A 47 -6.96 -1.31 2.80
N ASN A 48 -7.46 -2.49 2.45
CA ASN A 48 -6.69 -3.58 1.86
C ASN A 48 -7.58 -4.43 0.95
N GLU A 49 -7.00 -5.39 0.25
CA GLU A 49 -7.69 -6.19 -0.75
C GLU A 49 -8.74 -7.13 -0.14
N GLY A 50 -8.51 -7.64 1.07
CA GLY A 50 -9.51 -8.43 1.81
C GLY A 50 -10.76 -7.62 2.15
N ASN A 51 -10.59 -6.36 2.56
CA ASN A 51 -11.70 -5.43 2.78
C ASN A 51 -12.46 -5.14 1.47
N ALA A 52 -11.75 -5.03 0.34
CA ALA A 52 -12.39 -4.85 -0.96
C ALA A 52 -13.30 -6.01 -1.32
N VAL A 53 -12.89 -7.26 -1.08
CA VAL A 53 -13.74 -8.45 -1.25
C VAL A 53 -14.99 -8.36 -0.35
N GLY A 54 -14.83 -7.94 0.90
CA GLY A 54 -15.94 -7.72 1.83
C GLY A 54 -16.94 -6.67 1.33
N ILE A 55 -16.46 -5.52 0.82
CA ILE A 55 -17.28 -4.46 0.22
C ILE A 55 -18.05 -4.99 -1.00
N ALA A 56 -17.36 -5.70 -1.90
CA ALA A 56 -17.95 -6.32 -3.08
C ALA A 56 -19.07 -7.33 -2.70
N ALA A 57 -18.84 -8.13 -1.68
CA ALA A 57 -19.83 -9.07 -1.17
C ALA A 57 -21.06 -8.34 -0.60
N GLY A 58 -20.87 -7.30 0.20
CA GLY A 58 -21.95 -6.46 0.72
C GLY A 58 -22.77 -5.80 -0.38
N HIS A 59 -22.10 -5.31 -1.44
CA HIS A 59 -22.77 -4.76 -2.61
C HIS A 59 -23.67 -5.79 -3.31
N TYR A 60 -23.13 -7.00 -3.57
CA TYR A 60 -23.93 -8.07 -4.18
C TYR A 60 -25.13 -8.47 -3.33
N LEU A 61 -24.95 -8.64 -2.02
CA LEU A 61 -26.02 -9.00 -1.09
C LEU A 61 -27.15 -7.96 -1.09
N ALA A 62 -26.82 -6.70 -1.26
CA ALA A 62 -27.80 -5.61 -1.26
C ALA A 62 -28.49 -5.40 -2.62
N THR A 63 -27.82 -5.73 -3.73
CA THR A 63 -28.27 -5.33 -5.07
C THR A 63 -28.47 -6.48 -6.05
N GLY A 64 -27.90 -7.64 -5.78
CA GLY A 64 -27.82 -8.76 -6.72
C GLY A 64 -26.87 -8.53 -7.90
N ARG A 65 -26.08 -7.44 -7.91
CA ARG A 65 -25.14 -7.08 -8.98
C ARG A 65 -23.71 -7.38 -8.57
N PRO A 66 -22.85 -7.85 -9.51
CA PRO A 66 -21.45 -8.11 -9.20
C PRO A 66 -20.68 -6.80 -9.09
N ALA A 67 -19.63 -6.79 -8.26
CA ALA A 67 -18.66 -5.71 -8.19
C ALA A 67 -17.36 -6.08 -8.91
N LEU A 68 -16.58 -5.07 -9.31
CA LEU A 68 -15.18 -5.22 -9.68
C LEU A 68 -14.30 -5.00 -8.47
N VAL A 69 -13.39 -5.95 -8.20
CA VAL A 69 -12.34 -5.84 -7.19
C VAL A 69 -10.99 -5.76 -7.90
N TYR A 70 -10.34 -4.59 -7.88
CA TYR A 70 -9.06 -4.39 -8.54
C TYR A 70 -7.90 -4.42 -7.54
N MET A 71 -6.78 -5.01 -7.95
CA MET A 71 -5.59 -5.16 -7.10
C MET A 71 -4.32 -5.45 -7.91
N GLN A 72 -3.17 -5.27 -7.28
CA GLN A 72 -1.94 -5.90 -7.74
C GLN A 72 -1.98 -7.39 -7.40
N ASN A 73 -1.29 -8.24 -8.17
CA ASN A 73 -1.20 -9.68 -7.86
C ASN A 73 -0.59 -9.97 -6.48
N SER A 74 0.22 -9.09 -5.92
CA SER A 74 0.71 -9.21 -4.53
C SER A 74 -0.44 -9.15 -3.50
N GLY A 75 -1.54 -8.50 -3.83
CA GLY A 75 -2.73 -8.42 -2.99
C GLY A 75 -3.59 -9.68 -2.97
N LEU A 76 -3.37 -10.63 -3.89
CA LEU A 76 -4.10 -11.90 -3.88
C LEU A 76 -3.96 -12.64 -2.55
N GLY A 77 -2.78 -12.60 -1.92
CA GLY A 77 -2.56 -13.21 -0.62
C GLY A 77 -3.54 -12.71 0.45
N ASN A 78 -3.88 -11.42 0.44
CA ASN A 78 -4.84 -10.81 1.36
C ASN A 78 -6.29 -11.22 1.07
N THR A 79 -6.56 -11.74 -0.10
CA THR A 79 -7.92 -12.11 -0.54
C THR A 79 -8.22 -13.60 -0.45
N VAL A 80 -7.22 -14.47 -0.27
CA VAL A 80 -7.40 -15.92 -0.25
C VAL A 80 -8.50 -16.33 0.73
N ASN A 81 -8.41 -15.86 1.97
CA ASN A 81 -9.42 -16.21 2.97
C ASN A 81 -10.84 -15.74 2.58
N PRO A 82 -11.13 -14.46 2.32
CA PRO A 82 -12.48 -14.04 2.00
C PRO A 82 -12.98 -14.55 0.63
N LEU A 83 -12.12 -14.85 -0.33
CA LEU A 83 -12.56 -15.51 -1.57
C LEU A 83 -13.03 -16.95 -1.31
N LEU A 84 -12.28 -17.73 -0.51
CA LEU A 84 -12.59 -19.14 -0.27
C LEU A 84 -13.60 -19.38 0.85
N SER A 85 -13.66 -18.51 1.86
CA SER A 85 -14.54 -18.71 3.04
C SER A 85 -15.78 -17.82 3.05
N LEU A 86 -15.91 -16.89 2.10
CA LEU A 86 -17.09 -16.02 1.96
C LEU A 86 -17.67 -16.12 0.55
N ALA A 87 -16.88 -15.82 -0.52
CA ALA A 87 -17.43 -15.65 -1.85
C ALA A 87 -17.59 -16.95 -2.65
N ASP A 88 -16.92 -18.03 -2.28
CA ASP A 88 -16.92 -19.31 -2.98
C ASP A 88 -18.32 -19.91 -3.17
N GLU A 89 -18.50 -20.64 -4.26
CA GLU A 89 -19.79 -21.30 -4.59
C GLU A 89 -20.27 -22.30 -3.54
N LYS A 90 -19.35 -22.87 -2.75
CA LYS A 90 -19.65 -23.81 -1.66
C LYS A 90 -19.96 -23.14 -0.34
N VAL A 91 -19.86 -21.78 -0.28
CA VAL A 91 -20.13 -21.01 0.95
C VAL A 91 -21.35 -20.13 0.75
N TYR A 92 -21.19 -18.88 0.28
CA TYR A 92 -22.33 -17.98 0.07
C TYR A 92 -22.62 -17.70 -1.40
N SER A 93 -21.84 -18.25 -2.33
CA SER A 93 -22.05 -18.11 -3.78
C SER A 93 -22.16 -16.66 -4.23
N ILE A 94 -21.14 -15.85 -3.93
CA ILE A 94 -21.13 -14.41 -4.22
C ILE A 94 -20.27 -14.14 -5.45
N PRO A 95 -20.87 -13.80 -6.62
CA PRO A 95 -20.13 -13.43 -7.81
C PRO A 95 -19.45 -12.07 -7.65
N MET A 96 -18.21 -11.99 -8.13
CA MET A 96 -17.45 -10.77 -8.31
C MET A 96 -16.39 -10.97 -9.39
N VAL A 97 -15.88 -9.89 -9.96
CA VAL A 97 -14.79 -9.95 -10.94
C VAL A 97 -13.53 -9.35 -10.31
N LEU A 98 -12.46 -10.14 -10.28
CA LEU A 98 -11.15 -9.66 -9.84
C LEU A 98 -10.40 -9.10 -11.04
N MET A 99 -9.93 -7.87 -11.01
CA MET A 99 -9.01 -7.31 -12.00
C MET A 99 -7.62 -7.19 -11.38
N ILE A 100 -6.68 -8.02 -11.88
CA ILE A 100 -5.40 -8.26 -11.23
C ILE A 100 -4.27 -7.76 -12.12
N GLY A 101 -3.53 -6.75 -11.68
CA GLY A 101 -2.30 -6.32 -12.32
C GLY A 101 -1.19 -7.35 -12.11
N TRP A 102 -0.71 -7.98 -13.18
CA TRP A 102 0.28 -9.06 -13.12
C TRP A 102 1.70 -8.51 -13.13
N ARG A 103 2.19 -8.08 -11.97
CA ARG A 103 3.58 -7.72 -11.78
C ARG A 103 4.45 -8.98 -11.70
N GLY A 104 5.67 -8.88 -12.25
CA GLY A 104 6.59 -10.00 -12.28
C GLY A 104 6.17 -11.15 -13.20
N GLU A 105 5.41 -10.83 -14.28
CA GLU A 105 5.07 -11.83 -15.32
C GLU A 105 6.35 -12.56 -15.78
N PRO A 106 6.38 -13.90 -15.81
CA PRO A 106 7.55 -14.65 -16.25
C PRO A 106 8.06 -14.21 -17.63
N GLY A 107 9.37 -13.95 -17.71
CA GLY A 107 10.01 -13.44 -18.92
C GLY A 107 9.95 -11.92 -19.10
N VAL A 108 9.28 -11.18 -18.22
CA VAL A 108 9.25 -9.71 -18.22
C VAL A 108 10.06 -9.19 -17.03
N HIS A 109 11.02 -8.28 -17.31
CA HIS A 109 11.83 -7.68 -16.25
C HIS A 109 10.96 -6.86 -15.30
N ASP A 110 11.08 -7.12 -14.00
CA ASP A 110 10.38 -6.40 -12.92
C ASP A 110 11.26 -6.35 -11.65
N GLU A 111 10.79 -5.68 -10.63
CA GLU A 111 11.48 -5.52 -9.35
C GLU A 111 11.56 -6.83 -8.56
N PRO A 112 12.58 -7.02 -7.71
CA PRO A 112 12.80 -8.26 -6.96
C PRO A 112 11.58 -8.78 -6.21
N GLN A 113 10.80 -7.87 -5.56
CA GLN A 113 9.60 -8.23 -4.80
C GLN A 113 8.45 -8.77 -5.67
N HIS A 114 8.49 -8.51 -6.98
CA HIS A 114 7.43 -8.96 -7.90
C HIS A 114 7.73 -10.30 -8.57
N VAL A 115 8.99 -10.71 -8.63
CA VAL A 115 9.41 -11.92 -9.37
C VAL A 115 8.63 -13.15 -8.90
N LYS A 116 8.73 -13.48 -7.60
CA LYS A 116 8.02 -14.64 -7.05
C LYS A 116 6.50 -14.50 -7.10
N GLN A 117 5.99 -13.29 -6.86
CA GLN A 117 4.56 -13.01 -6.99
C GLN A 117 4.04 -13.28 -8.41
N GLY A 118 4.80 -12.86 -9.44
CA GLY A 118 4.44 -13.09 -10.82
C GLY A 118 4.42 -14.58 -11.19
N GLU A 119 5.45 -15.32 -10.78
CA GLU A 119 5.55 -16.77 -11.01
C GLU A 119 4.35 -17.57 -10.47
N VAL A 120 3.84 -17.19 -9.28
CA VAL A 120 2.80 -17.97 -8.60
C VAL A 120 1.37 -17.48 -8.88
N THR A 121 1.19 -16.32 -9.53
CA THR A 121 -0.13 -15.68 -9.69
C THR A 121 -1.17 -16.60 -10.32
N LEU A 122 -0.87 -17.17 -11.48
CA LEU A 122 -1.83 -18.03 -12.18
C LEU A 122 -2.06 -19.35 -11.43
N ALA A 123 -0.99 -19.96 -10.92
CA ALA A 123 -1.08 -21.17 -10.10
C ALA A 123 -1.90 -20.97 -8.82
N LEU A 124 -1.87 -19.78 -8.22
CA LEU A 124 -2.70 -19.46 -7.07
C LEU A 124 -4.18 -19.36 -7.45
N LEU A 125 -4.52 -18.76 -8.59
CA LEU A 125 -5.88 -18.73 -9.11
C LEU A 125 -6.37 -20.14 -9.44
N ASP A 126 -5.52 -20.99 -10.05
CA ASP A 126 -5.83 -22.40 -10.32
C ASP A 126 -6.08 -23.17 -9.02
N ALA A 127 -5.24 -23.00 -8.01
CA ALA A 127 -5.40 -23.65 -6.70
C ALA A 127 -6.70 -23.24 -5.98
N MET A 128 -7.13 -22.00 -6.15
CA MET A 128 -8.41 -21.49 -5.65
C MET A 128 -9.61 -21.88 -6.56
N GLN A 129 -9.37 -22.52 -7.71
CA GLN A 129 -10.39 -22.85 -8.71
C GLN A 129 -11.16 -21.61 -9.20
N ILE A 130 -10.51 -20.47 -9.26
CA ILE A 130 -11.04 -19.21 -9.79
C ILE A 130 -10.71 -19.13 -11.28
N PRO A 131 -11.71 -19.23 -12.20
CA PRO A 131 -11.48 -19.09 -13.62
C PRO A 131 -10.95 -17.70 -13.96
N TYR A 132 -9.94 -17.64 -14.81
CA TYR A 132 -9.35 -16.38 -15.23
C TYR A 132 -9.09 -16.33 -16.72
N ILE A 133 -8.93 -15.12 -17.21
CA ILE A 133 -8.38 -14.82 -18.54
C ILE A 133 -7.24 -13.81 -18.40
N ILE A 134 -6.32 -13.84 -19.35
CA ILE A 134 -5.40 -12.74 -19.59
C ILE A 134 -6.06 -11.83 -20.61
N LEU A 135 -6.27 -10.55 -20.25
CA LEU A 135 -7.05 -9.62 -21.06
C LEU A 135 -6.32 -9.23 -22.36
N GLU A 136 -6.90 -9.55 -23.51
CA GLU A 136 -6.39 -9.19 -24.83
C GLU A 136 -7.35 -8.25 -25.60
N ASN A 137 -8.65 -8.36 -25.34
CA ASN A 137 -9.67 -7.53 -25.96
C ASN A 137 -10.83 -7.22 -25.01
N VAL A 138 -11.54 -6.14 -25.24
CA VAL A 138 -12.60 -5.63 -24.36
C VAL A 138 -13.78 -6.59 -24.21
N LYS A 139 -14.12 -7.36 -25.24
CA LYS A 139 -15.26 -8.31 -25.21
C LYS A 139 -15.09 -9.41 -24.15
N GLN A 140 -13.85 -9.75 -23.82
CA GLN A 140 -13.55 -10.75 -22.79
C GLN A 140 -14.03 -10.31 -21.41
N ILE A 141 -14.15 -9.00 -21.16
CA ILE A 141 -14.65 -8.45 -19.88
C ILE A 141 -16.09 -8.91 -19.64
N SER A 142 -16.98 -8.70 -20.62
CA SER A 142 -18.38 -9.13 -20.54
C SER A 142 -18.52 -10.64 -20.35
N THR A 143 -17.64 -11.42 -21.02
CA THR A 143 -17.61 -12.88 -20.85
C THR A 143 -17.28 -13.26 -19.40
N GLN A 144 -16.30 -12.60 -18.75
CA GLN A 144 -15.93 -12.91 -17.37
C GLN A 144 -17.00 -12.49 -16.36
N VAL A 145 -17.65 -11.34 -16.58
CA VAL A 145 -18.79 -10.92 -15.74
C VAL A 145 -19.94 -11.93 -15.85
N THR A 146 -20.29 -12.33 -17.08
CA THR A 146 -21.32 -13.33 -17.32
C THR A 146 -20.98 -14.67 -16.64
N LEU A 147 -19.74 -15.13 -16.76
CA LEU A 147 -19.27 -16.35 -16.12
C LEU A 147 -19.36 -16.27 -14.59
N ALA A 148 -18.99 -15.15 -13.98
CA ALA A 148 -19.12 -14.96 -12.53
C ALA A 148 -20.57 -15.10 -12.08
N MET A 149 -21.49 -14.45 -12.79
CA MET A 149 -22.94 -14.51 -12.48
C MET A 149 -23.53 -15.90 -12.68
N GLN A 150 -23.15 -16.61 -13.74
CA GLN A 150 -23.61 -18.00 -14.00
C GLN A 150 -23.09 -18.98 -12.96
N ARG A 151 -21.82 -18.86 -12.59
CA ARG A 151 -21.20 -19.70 -11.56
C ARG A 151 -21.64 -19.33 -10.13
N LYS A 152 -22.12 -18.11 -9.96
CA LYS A 152 -22.33 -17.50 -8.62
C LYS A 152 -21.05 -17.55 -7.78
N ALA A 153 -19.92 -17.22 -8.37
CA ALA A 153 -18.60 -17.33 -7.75
C ALA A 153 -17.63 -16.32 -8.39
N PRO A 154 -16.51 -15.98 -7.74
CA PRO A 154 -15.50 -15.11 -8.30
C PRO A 154 -14.92 -15.60 -9.61
N THR A 155 -14.59 -14.66 -10.52
CA THR A 155 -13.75 -14.85 -11.70
C THR A 155 -12.66 -13.81 -11.75
N ALA A 156 -11.61 -13.99 -12.56
CA ALA A 156 -10.52 -13.05 -12.64
C ALA A 156 -10.17 -12.62 -14.07
N ILE A 157 -9.74 -11.36 -14.18
CA ILE A 157 -9.16 -10.76 -15.39
C ILE A 157 -7.74 -10.34 -15.03
N VAL A 158 -6.75 -10.99 -15.62
CA VAL A 158 -5.33 -10.72 -15.39
C VAL A 158 -4.83 -9.72 -16.42
N ILE A 159 -4.18 -8.67 -15.95
CA ILE A 159 -3.76 -7.51 -16.74
C ILE A 159 -2.24 -7.48 -16.85
N ARG A 160 -1.72 -7.60 -18.07
CA ARG A 160 -0.30 -7.46 -18.40
C ARG A 160 0.15 -6.00 -18.47
N LYS A 161 1.45 -5.79 -18.37
CA LYS A 161 2.05 -4.48 -18.64
C LYS A 161 1.70 -4.01 -20.06
N GLY A 162 1.18 -2.78 -20.17
CA GLY A 162 0.83 -2.18 -21.47
C GLY A 162 -0.54 -2.59 -22.03
N THR A 163 -1.38 -3.31 -21.27
CA THR A 163 -2.75 -3.66 -21.71
C THR A 163 -3.61 -2.40 -21.91
N PHE A 164 -3.59 -1.47 -20.98
CA PHE A 164 -4.41 -0.26 -21.04
C PHE A 164 -3.68 0.90 -21.67
N ALA A 165 -4.42 1.66 -22.49
CA ALA A 165 -4.00 2.95 -23.02
C ALA A 165 -3.75 3.96 -21.90
N SER A 166 -2.92 4.97 -22.19
CA SER A 166 -2.56 5.98 -21.19
C SER A 166 -3.76 6.87 -20.83
N TYR A 167 -4.00 7.01 -19.54
CA TYR A 167 -4.96 7.96 -18.98
C TYR A 167 -4.37 8.61 -17.73
N LYS A 168 -4.49 9.92 -17.63
CA LYS A 168 -3.99 10.68 -16.47
C LYS A 168 -5.16 11.14 -15.62
N LEU A 169 -5.06 10.92 -14.31
CA LEU A 169 -6.04 11.39 -13.33
C LEU A 169 -6.23 12.91 -13.46
N LYS A 170 -7.48 13.35 -13.72
CA LYS A 170 -7.84 14.76 -13.92
C LYS A 170 -8.21 15.43 -12.60
N ASN A 171 -8.89 14.69 -11.73
CA ASN A 171 -9.38 15.17 -10.45
C ASN A 171 -8.41 14.77 -9.32
N ALA A 172 -7.09 14.89 -9.55
CA ALA A 172 -6.09 14.64 -8.53
C ALA A 172 -6.29 15.60 -7.35
N ARG A 173 -6.32 15.08 -6.14
CA ARG A 173 -6.31 15.93 -4.94
C ARG A 173 -4.95 16.62 -4.86
N SER A 174 -4.97 17.92 -4.64
CA SER A 174 -3.78 18.69 -4.27
C SER A 174 -3.89 19.05 -2.79
N ASN A 175 -2.75 19.15 -2.14
CA ASN A 175 -2.69 19.73 -0.81
C ASN A 175 -1.68 20.88 -0.79
N ASN A 176 -1.94 21.86 0.07
CA ASN A 176 -1.11 23.06 0.21
C ASN A 176 -0.09 22.92 1.36
N ASN A 177 0.28 21.70 1.74
CA ASN A 177 1.28 21.51 2.78
C ASN A 177 2.62 22.09 2.32
N PRO A 178 3.33 22.83 3.17
CA PRO A 178 4.62 23.41 2.82
C PRO A 178 5.74 22.38 2.75
N LEU A 179 5.66 21.30 3.55
CA LEU A 179 6.69 20.27 3.65
C LEU A 179 6.64 19.29 2.48
N ARG A 180 7.76 19.09 1.82
CA ARG A 180 7.96 17.93 0.93
C ARG A 180 8.29 16.69 1.75
N ARG A 181 7.82 15.52 1.33
CA ARG A 181 8.13 14.26 2.03
C ARG A 181 9.64 14.03 2.16
N GLU A 182 10.39 14.24 1.08
CA GLU A 182 11.84 14.04 1.07
C GLU A 182 12.55 15.00 2.04
N GLU A 183 12.13 16.27 2.12
CA GLU A 183 12.69 17.25 3.05
C GLU A 183 12.34 16.91 4.50
N ALA A 184 11.09 16.54 4.75
CA ALA A 184 10.67 16.07 6.06
C ALA A 184 11.44 14.81 6.49
N MET A 185 11.65 13.87 5.60
CA MET A 185 12.43 12.65 5.85
C MET A 185 13.88 13.01 6.20
N LYS A 186 14.51 13.92 5.45
CA LYS A 186 15.88 14.39 5.72
C LYS A 186 16.00 15.02 7.11
N LEU A 187 15.04 15.88 7.48
CA LEU A 187 15.02 16.49 8.82
C LEU A 187 14.88 15.43 9.92
N VAL A 188 14.02 14.42 9.76
CA VAL A 188 13.95 13.30 10.73
C VAL A 188 15.30 12.63 10.84
N VAL A 189 15.90 12.22 9.72
CA VAL A 189 17.18 11.49 9.70
C VAL A 189 18.32 12.29 10.33
N ASP A 190 18.36 13.62 10.13
CA ASP A 190 19.38 14.49 10.71
C ASP A 190 19.23 14.66 12.24
N HIS A 191 18.06 14.36 12.81
CA HIS A 191 17.82 14.34 14.26
C HIS A 191 18.02 12.96 14.90
N LEU A 192 18.30 11.92 14.11
CA LEU A 192 18.55 10.58 14.65
C LEU A 192 19.96 10.49 15.25
N ARG A 193 20.09 9.62 16.24
CA ARG A 193 21.39 9.25 16.80
C ARG A 193 22.09 8.26 15.86
N ALA A 194 23.39 8.16 16.01
CA ALA A 194 24.19 7.29 15.15
C ALA A 194 23.80 5.79 15.24
N ASP A 195 23.23 5.38 16.37
CA ASP A 195 22.81 4.01 16.65
C ASP A 195 21.31 3.76 16.48
N ASP A 196 20.52 4.78 16.11
CA ASP A 196 19.11 4.61 15.78
C ASP A 196 18.94 3.80 14.50
N VAL A 197 17.91 2.96 14.44
CA VAL A 197 17.61 2.17 13.26
C VAL A 197 16.24 2.51 12.67
N ILE A 198 16.13 2.42 11.35
CA ILE A 198 14.93 2.74 10.60
C ILE A 198 14.39 1.47 9.92
N VAL A 199 13.08 1.25 10.04
CA VAL A 199 12.33 0.34 9.18
C VAL A 199 11.42 1.18 8.30
N SER A 200 11.77 1.31 7.01
CA SER A 200 11.04 2.15 6.07
C SER A 200 10.06 1.36 5.22
N THR A 201 8.87 1.92 5.00
CA THR A 201 7.84 1.32 4.13
C THR A 201 8.28 1.26 2.67
N THR A 202 7.66 0.35 1.91
CA THR A 202 7.91 0.24 0.47
C THR A 202 7.57 1.53 -0.29
N GLY A 203 8.23 1.76 -1.40
CA GLY A 203 7.92 2.84 -2.33
C GLY A 203 8.95 3.97 -2.34
N LYS A 204 8.48 5.20 -2.60
CA LYS A 204 9.36 6.36 -2.80
C LYS A 204 10.12 6.76 -1.53
N LEU A 205 9.51 6.63 -0.35
CA LEU A 205 10.12 6.98 0.92
C LEU A 205 11.43 6.20 1.18
N SER A 206 11.45 4.90 0.94
CA SER A 206 12.66 4.09 1.05
C SER A 206 13.74 4.48 0.03
N ARG A 207 13.35 4.93 -1.15
CA ARG A 207 14.29 5.41 -2.17
C ARG A 207 14.91 6.75 -1.79
N GLU A 208 14.09 7.68 -1.29
CA GLU A 208 14.53 8.98 -0.78
C GLU A 208 15.50 8.80 0.38
N LEU A 209 15.20 7.88 1.30
CA LEU A 209 16.09 7.54 2.42
C LEU A 209 17.43 6.97 1.92
N PHE A 210 17.38 6.03 0.96
CA PHE A 210 18.59 5.44 0.39
C PHE A 210 19.50 6.52 -0.24
N GLU A 211 18.97 7.36 -1.13
CA GLU A 211 19.75 8.41 -1.79
C GLU A 211 20.27 9.46 -0.78
N TYR A 212 19.51 9.75 0.26
CA TYR A 212 19.95 10.68 1.29
C TYR A 212 21.14 10.13 2.09
N ARG A 213 21.11 8.85 2.46
CA ARG A 213 22.27 8.19 3.11
C ARG A 213 23.49 8.19 2.21
N GLU A 214 23.33 7.92 0.89
CA GLU A 214 24.43 8.03 -0.10
C GLU A 214 25.00 9.45 -0.11
N ALA A 215 24.17 10.48 -0.21
CA ALA A 215 24.61 11.87 -0.22
C ALA A 215 25.37 12.27 1.06
N LYS A 216 24.98 11.70 2.20
CA LYS A 216 25.64 11.91 3.51
C LYS A 216 26.84 11.00 3.74
N GLN A 217 27.11 10.02 2.88
CA GLN A 217 28.15 9.00 3.06
C GLN A 217 28.03 8.23 4.39
N GLN A 218 26.80 7.93 4.81
CA GLN A 218 26.49 7.28 6.09
C GLN A 218 26.34 5.75 6.01
N GLY A 219 26.32 5.18 4.79
CA GLY A 219 26.01 3.77 4.59
C GLY A 219 24.56 3.41 4.89
N HIS A 220 24.20 2.14 4.74
CA HIS A 220 22.81 1.65 4.82
C HIS A 220 22.59 0.60 5.92
N GLY A 221 23.56 0.36 6.79
CA GLY A 221 23.47 -0.68 7.81
C GLY A 221 22.38 -0.43 8.86
N HIS A 222 21.96 0.82 9.06
CA HIS A 222 20.93 1.17 10.03
C HIS A 222 19.52 1.28 9.44
N ASP A 223 19.36 1.03 8.12
CA ASP A 223 18.08 1.21 7.44
C ASP A 223 17.61 -0.13 6.84
N PHE A 224 16.49 -0.66 7.29
CA PHE A 224 15.79 -1.77 6.66
C PHE A 224 14.77 -1.22 5.67
N LEU A 225 15.10 -1.31 4.39
CA LEU A 225 14.30 -0.75 3.30
C LEU A 225 13.35 -1.82 2.75
N THR A 226 12.09 -1.82 3.17
CA THR A 226 11.15 -2.80 2.64
C THR A 226 10.86 -2.51 1.17
N VAL A 227 11.06 -3.50 0.31
CA VAL A 227 10.80 -3.38 -1.14
C VAL A 227 9.38 -3.77 -1.52
N GLY A 228 8.71 -4.53 -0.67
CA GLY A 228 7.33 -4.99 -0.82
C GLY A 228 6.62 -5.02 0.52
N SER A 229 5.60 -5.89 0.67
CA SER A 229 4.90 -6.09 1.95
C SER A 229 4.35 -4.80 2.55
N MET A 230 3.66 -3.99 1.71
CA MET A 230 3.07 -2.72 2.12
C MET A 230 2.18 -2.89 3.36
N GLY A 231 2.32 -1.97 4.32
CA GLY A 231 1.57 -1.98 5.57
C GLY A 231 2.17 -2.81 6.71
N HIS A 232 3.31 -3.49 6.50
CA HIS A 232 3.92 -4.33 7.53
C HIS A 232 5.13 -3.69 8.24
N SER A 233 5.59 -2.52 7.82
CA SER A 233 6.76 -1.84 8.39
C SER A 233 6.62 -1.63 9.91
N SER A 234 5.42 -1.26 10.37
CA SER A 234 5.12 -1.08 11.80
C SER A 234 5.30 -2.36 12.61
N SER A 235 4.87 -3.50 12.07
CA SER A 235 5.01 -4.81 12.72
C SER A 235 6.45 -5.31 12.70
N ILE A 236 7.20 -5.08 11.61
CA ILE A 236 8.63 -5.40 11.52
C ILE A 236 9.39 -4.57 12.56
N ALA A 237 9.14 -3.26 12.62
CA ALA A 237 9.75 -2.38 13.60
C ALA A 237 9.43 -2.79 15.04
N LEU A 238 8.20 -3.24 15.32
CA LEU A 238 7.82 -3.78 16.64
C LEU A 238 8.66 -5.00 16.99
N GLY A 239 8.77 -5.97 16.08
CA GLY A 239 9.59 -7.17 16.33
C GLY A 239 11.03 -6.83 16.68
N ILE A 240 11.64 -5.86 15.96
CA ILE A 240 13.00 -5.40 16.26
C ILE A 240 13.07 -4.68 17.60
N ALA A 241 12.11 -3.81 17.90
CA ALA A 241 12.09 -3.04 19.15
C ALA A 241 12.01 -3.94 20.39
N LEU A 242 11.26 -5.04 20.30
CA LEU A 242 11.14 -6.01 21.41
C LEU A 242 12.44 -6.80 21.63
N GLU A 243 13.14 -7.17 20.56
CA GLU A 243 14.38 -7.95 20.63
C GLU A 243 15.63 -7.10 20.89
N LYS A 244 15.56 -5.80 20.61
CA LYS A 244 16.66 -4.84 20.80
C LYS A 244 16.22 -3.65 21.66
N PRO A 245 15.89 -3.87 22.95
CA PRO A 245 15.29 -2.83 23.80
C PRO A 245 16.21 -1.63 24.07
N GLN A 246 17.50 -1.75 23.80
CA GLN A 246 18.49 -0.67 23.94
C GLN A 246 18.67 0.16 22.66
N ARG A 247 18.10 -0.29 21.51
CA ARG A 247 18.13 0.43 20.24
C ARG A 247 16.84 1.19 20.03
N ARG A 248 16.90 2.45 19.66
CA ARG A 248 15.72 3.19 19.22
C ARG A 248 15.35 2.72 17.81
N VAL A 249 14.08 2.36 17.60
CA VAL A 249 13.57 1.83 16.36
C VAL A 249 12.53 2.79 15.79
N PHE A 250 12.82 3.34 14.62
CA PHE A 250 11.96 4.24 13.89
C PHE A 250 11.24 3.48 12.77
N CYS A 251 9.91 3.47 12.82
CA CYS A 251 9.08 3.01 11.70
C CYS A 251 8.77 4.21 10.81
N PHE A 252 9.28 4.25 9.59
CA PHE A 252 8.90 5.23 8.58
C PHE A 252 7.76 4.64 7.73
N ASP A 253 6.59 5.24 7.83
CA ASP A 253 5.39 4.72 7.16
C ASP A 253 4.72 5.78 6.29
N GLY A 254 3.95 5.37 5.30
CA GLY A 254 3.09 6.22 4.50
C GLY A 254 1.62 6.02 4.84
N ASP A 255 0.78 7.01 4.56
CA ASP A 255 -0.66 6.95 4.85
C ASP A 255 -1.36 5.73 4.23
N GLY A 256 -1.08 5.43 2.96
CA GLY A 256 -1.64 4.24 2.31
C GLY A 256 -1.23 2.92 3.00
N ALA A 257 0.04 2.79 3.39
CA ALA A 257 0.55 1.62 4.10
C ALA A 257 -0.01 1.52 5.53
N PHE A 258 -0.06 2.64 6.24
CA PHE A 258 -0.67 2.74 7.57
C PHE A 258 -2.15 2.29 7.57
N ILE A 259 -2.92 2.74 6.58
CA ILE A 259 -4.34 2.40 6.44
C ILE A 259 -4.53 0.89 6.24
N MET A 260 -3.65 0.22 5.50
CA MET A 260 -3.79 -1.22 5.21
C MET A 260 -3.89 -2.07 6.47
N HIS A 261 -3.12 -1.74 7.50
CA HIS A 261 -3.03 -2.54 8.72
C HIS A 261 -3.09 -1.69 10.00
N THR A 262 -4.00 -0.74 10.05
CA THR A 262 -4.19 0.17 11.20
C THR A 262 -4.38 -0.56 12.53
N GLY A 263 -4.91 -1.79 12.52
CA GLY A 263 -5.00 -2.63 13.72
C GLY A 263 -3.66 -2.92 14.41
N ALA A 264 -2.54 -2.79 13.70
CA ALA A 264 -1.21 -2.91 14.27
C ALA A 264 -0.93 -1.89 15.39
N LEU A 265 -1.58 -0.71 15.37
CA LEU A 265 -1.48 0.29 16.45
C LEU A 265 -1.83 -0.31 17.81
N GLY A 266 -2.93 -1.06 17.89
CA GLY A 266 -3.36 -1.71 19.13
C GLY A 266 -2.34 -2.73 19.63
N ILE A 267 -1.72 -3.48 18.71
CA ILE A 267 -0.69 -4.47 19.06
C ILE A 267 0.57 -3.78 19.59
N VAL A 268 1.07 -2.75 18.87
CA VAL A 268 2.23 -1.95 19.32
C VAL A 268 1.95 -1.37 20.72
N ALA A 269 0.78 -0.76 20.91
CA ALA A 269 0.39 -0.16 22.18
C ALA A 269 0.32 -1.18 23.32
N SER A 270 -0.20 -2.40 23.06
CA SER A 270 -0.32 -3.46 24.06
C SER A 270 1.04 -3.98 24.51
N MET A 271 2.04 -4.00 23.62
CA MET A 271 3.41 -4.45 23.92
C MET A 271 4.26 -3.38 24.63
N LYS A 272 3.85 -2.10 24.55
CA LYS A 272 4.50 -0.95 25.24
C LYS A 272 6.02 -0.84 25.04
N PRO A 273 6.54 -0.96 23.79
CA PRO A 273 7.96 -0.85 23.52
C PRO A 273 8.45 0.59 23.77
N ARG A 274 9.34 0.79 24.75
CA ARG A 274 9.83 2.13 25.12
C ARG A 274 10.70 2.79 24.07
N ASN A 275 11.21 2.00 23.14
CA ASN A 275 12.18 2.36 22.11
C ASN A 275 11.57 2.42 20.70
N TYR A 276 10.22 2.49 20.57
CA TYR A 276 9.51 2.46 19.29
C TYR A 276 8.95 3.84 18.91
N PHE A 277 9.28 4.30 17.72
CA PHE A 277 8.88 5.61 17.19
C PHE A 277 8.28 5.45 15.80
N HIS A 278 6.99 5.75 15.64
CA HIS A 278 6.26 5.65 14.38
C HIS A 278 6.17 7.02 13.72
N ILE A 279 6.89 7.22 12.63
CA ILE A 279 6.88 8.46 11.83
C ILE A 279 6.01 8.21 10.60
N LEU A 280 4.86 8.86 10.55
CA LEU A 280 3.87 8.71 9.48
C LEU A 280 3.95 9.89 8.53
N PHE A 281 4.45 9.66 7.31
CA PHE A 281 4.48 10.64 6.22
C PHE A 281 3.16 10.58 5.46
N ASN A 282 2.25 11.51 5.77
CA ASN A 282 0.89 11.54 5.24
C ASN A 282 0.75 12.60 4.16
N ASN A 283 0.64 12.19 2.89
CA ASN A 283 0.38 13.08 1.76
C ASN A 283 -1.05 12.97 1.21
N ASN A 284 -1.90 12.11 1.80
CA ASN A 284 -3.27 11.86 1.40
C ASN A 284 -3.43 11.28 -0.02
N ALA A 285 -2.41 10.52 -0.51
CA ALA A 285 -2.44 9.97 -1.85
C ALA A 285 -1.60 8.69 -2.01
N HIS A 286 -2.06 7.79 -2.86
CA HIS A 286 -1.28 6.67 -3.39
C HIS A 286 -0.33 7.15 -4.50
N GLU A 287 0.61 8.01 -4.15
CA GLU A 287 1.47 8.74 -5.10
C GLU A 287 2.30 7.83 -6.00
N SER A 288 2.76 6.68 -5.50
CA SER A 288 3.62 5.76 -6.27
C SER A 288 2.88 4.95 -7.34
N VAL A 289 1.55 4.92 -7.30
CA VAL A 289 0.73 4.07 -8.18
C VAL A 289 -0.34 4.84 -8.96
N GLY A 290 -0.20 6.17 -9.08
CA GLY A 290 -1.06 6.99 -9.93
C GLY A 290 -1.75 8.17 -9.25
N GLY A 291 -1.50 8.38 -7.95
CA GLY A 291 -1.97 9.56 -7.21
C GLY A 291 -3.45 9.51 -6.80
N GLN A 292 -4.08 8.34 -6.83
CA GLN A 292 -5.44 8.18 -6.31
C GLN A 292 -5.47 8.59 -4.83
N PRO A 293 -6.60 9.18 -4.36
CA PRO A 293 -6.68 9.66 -2.98
C PRO A 293 -6.65 8.52 -1.97
N THR A 294 -6.04 8.77 -0.82
CA THR A 294 -6.28 7.98 0.41
C THR A 294 -7.30 8.70 1.29
N ILE A 295 -7.64 8.10 2.41
CA ILE A 295 -8.41 8.74 3.49
C ILE A 295 -7.48 9.27 4.59
N GLY A 296 -6.21 9.51 4.27
CA GLY A 296 -5.18 9.85 5.26
C GLY A 296 -5.49 11.13 6.04
N TYR A 297 -6.20 12.10 5.44
CA TYR A 297 -6.58 13.33 6.14
C TYR A 297 -7.94 13.26 6.82
N GLU A 298 -8.81 12.33 6.41
CA GLU A 298 -10.07 12.04 7.09
C GLU A 298 -9.85 11.26 8.41
N LEU A 299 -8.73 10.55 8.53
CA LEU A 299 -8.37 9.85 9.75
C LEU A 299 -7.66 10.78 10.75
N ASP A 300 -8.16 10.82 11.97
CA ASP A 300 -7.41 11.44 13.07
C ASP A 300 -6.41 10.44 13.68
N THR A 301 -5.29 10.26 12.98
CA THR A 301 -4.24 9.30 13.32
C THR A 301 -3.65 9.53 14.71
N VAL A 302 -3.58 10.79 15.16
CA VAL A 302 -3.09 11.19 16.49
C VAL A 302 -4.04 10.69 17.58
N THR A 303 -5.34 10.95 17.43
CA THR A 303 -6.35 10.45 18.37
C THR A 303 -6.43 8.93 18.35
N MET A 304 -6.33 8.29 17.17
CA MET A 304 -6.31 6.83 17.04
C MET A 304 -5.13 6.21 17.79
N ALA A 305 -3.93 6.75 17.64
CA ALA A 305 -2.74 6.25 18.33
C ALA A 305 -2.89 6.40 19.86
N LYS A 306 -3.34 7.56 20.34
CA LYS A 306 -3.60 7.81 21.78
C LYS A 306 -4.66 6.86 22.33
N ALA A 307 -5.78 6.72 21.62
CA ALA A 307 -6.88 5.82 22.02
C ALA A 307 -6.44 4.34 22.01
N SER A 308 -5.52 3.96 21.13
CA SER A 308 -4.92 2.62 21.11
C SER A 308 -3.96 2.36 22.26
N GLY A 309 -3.45 3.42 22.93
CA GLY A 309 -2.54 3.32 24.06
C GLY A 309 -1.09 3.69 23.78
N TYR A 310 -0.81 4.39 22.68
CA TYR A 310 0.48 5.03 22.46
C TYR A 310 0.73 6.04 23.57
N LYS A 311 1.95 6.11 24.06
CA LYS A 311 2.32 7.00 25.16
C LYS A 311 2.17 8.45 24.81
N GLN A 312 2.53 8.81 23.57
CA GLN A 312 2.34 10.12 22.99
C GLN A 312 2.04 10.01 21.48
N ALA A 313 1.37 11.02 20.95
CA ALA A 313 1.18 11.17 19.51
C ALA A 313 1.07 12.65 19.17
N PHE A 314 1.76 13.05 18.10
CA PHE A 314 1.89 14.41 17.61
C PHE A 314 1.53 14.50 16.14
N ARG A 315 1.19 15.72 15.68
CA ARG A 315 1.06 16.06 14.28
C ARG A 315 1.87 17.31 14.01
N ALA A 316 2.59 17.32 12.88
CA ALA A 316 3.27 18.51 12.37
C ALA A 316 2.84 18.77 10.93
N THR A 317 2.58 20.04 10.62
CA THR A 317 2.13 20.55 9.33
C THR A 317 3.10 21.58 8.75
N SER A 318 4.10 21.97 9.53
CA SER A 318 5.16 22.92 9.16
C SER A 318 6.52 22.40 9.63
N GLU A 319 7.59 22.95 9.07
CA GLU A 319 8.96 22.63 9.48
C GLU A 319 9.20 22.98 10.96
N GLN A 320 8.70 24.11 11.40
CA GLN A 320 8.84 24.54 12.80
C GLN A 320 8.18 23.52 13.76
N GLU A 321 6.91 23.16 13.51
CA GLU A 321 6.20 22.16 14.33
C GLU A 321 6.92 20.81 14.31
N MET A 322 7.50 20.44 13.18
CA MET A 322 8.27 19.21 13.05
C MET A 322 9.54 19.23 13.91
N VAL A 323 10.32 20.31 13.86
CA VAL A 323 11.53 20.46 14.69
C VAL A 323 11.16 20.40 16.17
N GLU A 324 10.11 21.12 16.60
CA GLU A 324 9.61 21.07 17.97
C GLU A 324 9.20 19.65 18.40
N ALA A 325 8.50 18.92 17.53
CA ALA A 325 8.12 17.53 17.80
C ALA A 325 9.35 16.59 17.88
N LEU A 326 10.32 16.75 16.99
CA LEU A 326 11.55 15.95 16.99
C LEU A 326 12.38 16.17 18.26
N GLN A 327 12.49 17.42 18.73
CA GLN A 327 13.15 17.74 20.01
C GLN A 327 12.43 17.06 21.19
N GLN A 328 11.09 16.99 21.16
CA GLN A 328 10.34 16.26 22.20
C GLN A 328 10.62 14.76 22.14
N LEU A 329 10.78 14.17 20.94
CA LEU A 329 11.08 12.74 20.77
C LEU A 329 12.44 12.34 21.39
N GLU A 330 13.41 13.25 21.48
CA GLU A 330 14.71 12.95 22.09
C GLU A 330 14.61 12.54 23.55
N HIS A 331 13.60 13.08 24.25
CA HIS A 331 13.38 12.89 25.69
C HIS A 331 12.15 12.03 26.01
N THR A 332 11.50 11.47 24.98
CA THR A 332 10.25 10.71 25.13
C THR A 332 10.52 9.23 24.95
N GLU A 333 10.01 8.41 25.86
CA GLU A 333 9.93 6.95 25.66
C GLU A 333 8.69 6.58 24.85
N GLY A 334 8.86 5.59 23.96
CA GLY A 334 7.78 5.04 23.13
C GLY A 334 6.72 4.20 23.89
N PRO A 335 5.73 3.68 23.18
CA PRO A 335 5.53 3.93 21.77
C PRO A 335 5.02 5.35 21.49
N VAL A 336 5.59 6.00 20.49
CA VAL A 336 5.21 7.36 20.05
C VAL A 336 4.83 7.34 18.57
N LEU A 337 3.82 8.13 18.18
CA LEU A 337 3.50 8.40 16.78
C LEU A 337 3.73 9.89 16.48
N LEU A 338 4.42 10.18 15.38
CA LEU A 338 4.51 11.53 14.79
C LEU A 338 3.95 11.50 13.37
N GLU A 339 2.79 12.11 13.16
CA GLU A 339 2.24 12.34 11.82
C GLU A 339 2.84 13.62 11.23
N LEU A 340 3.46 13.48 10.08
CA LEU A 340 3.97 14.59 9.26
C LEU A 340 3.06 14.76 8.05
N ARG A 341 2.30 15.85 7.99
CA ARG A 341 1.50 16.17 6.81
C ARG A 341 2.39 16.78 5.75
N VAL A 342 2.55 16.05 4.65
CA VAL A 342 3.50 16.40 3.58
C VAL A 342 2.79 16.64 2.27
N LYS A 343 3.47 17.33 1.35
CA LYS A 343 2.99 17.62 0.01
C LYS A 343 3.00 16.37 -0.87
N ILE A 344 2.08 16.29 -1.82
CA ILE A 344 2.14 15.34 -2.94
C ILE A 344 3.15 15.90 -3.95
N ASP A 345 4.41 15.55 -3.80
CA ASP A 345 5.49 16.07 -4.64
C ASP A 345 6.75 15.22 -4.46
N SER A 346 7.01 14.35 -5.42
CA SER A 346 8.24 13.56 -5.48
C SER A 346 9.04 13.90 -6.73
N ARG A 347 10.35 13.85 -6.64
CA ARG A 347 11.25 14.06 -7.78
C ARG A 347 11.01 13.02 -8.87
N ASP A 348 11.10 13.44 -10.12
CA ASP A 348 11.00 12.53 -11.28
C ASP A 348 12.26 11.69 -11.46
N ASP A 349 13.42 12.19 -11.03
CA ASP A 349 14.75 11.57 -11.14
C ASP A 349 15.10 10.64 -9.97
N LEU A 350 14.15 10.38 -9.04
CA LEU A 350 14.36 9.53 -7.88
C LEU A 350 14.73 8.10 -8.32
N GLY A 351 15.95 7.70 -7.99
CA GLY A 351 16.52 6.40 -8.31
C GLY A 351 15.94 5.26 -7.48
N ARG A 352 16.62 4.14 -7.53
CA ARG A 352 16.30 2.94 -6.74
C ARG A 352 17.52 2.54 -5.93
N PRO A 353 17.35 1.88 -4.77
CA PRO A 353 18.46 1.29 -4.06
C PRO A 353 19.31 0.42 -5.00
N THR A 354 20.61 0.58 -4.95
CA THR A 354 21.57 -0.19 -5.74
C THR A 354 21.97 -1.50 -5.06
N THR A 355 21.67 -1.63 -3.78
CA THR A 355 21.84 -2.86 -3.01
C THR A 355 20.64 -3.80 -3.20
N THR A 356 20.90 -5.10 -3.24
CA THR A 356 19.85 -6.11 -3.25
C THR A 356 19.13 -6.17 -1.89
N PRO A 357 17.88 -6.66 -1.84
CA PRO A 357 17.18 -6.89 -0.56
C PRO A 357 17.94 -7.80 0.41
N ILE A 358 18.70 -8.77 -0.11
CA ILE A 358 19.51 -9.69 0.71
C ILE A 358 20.68 -8.93 1.34
N GLU A 359 21.42 -8.17 0.56
CA GLU A 359 22.54 -7.33 1.05
C GLU A 359 22.05 -6.31 2.09
N ASN A 360 20.92 -5.64 1.83
CA ASN A 360 20.32 -4.72 2.81
C ASN A 360 19.98 -5.43 4.11
N LYS A 361 19.32 -6.59 4.05
CA LYS A 361 19.02 -7.41 5.24
C LYS A 361 20.29 -7.78 6.00
N GLU A 362 21.33 -8.25 5.33
CA GLU A 362 22.56 -8.69 5.96
C GLU A 362 23.32 -7.54 6.63
N ALA A 363 23.43 -6.40 5.96
CA ALA A 363 24.02 -5.19 6.53
C ALA A 363 23.24 -4.70 7.75
N PHE A 364 21.93 -4.66 7.67
CA PHE A 364 21.06 -4.27 8.78
C PHE A 364 21.18 -5.21 9.97
N MET A 365 21.18 -6.52 9.76
CA MET A 365 21.37 -7.52 10.82
C MET A 365 22.75 -7.41 11.48
N ALA A 366 23.80 -7.12 10.69
CA ALA A 366 25.14 -6.90 11.22
C ALA A 366 25.14 -5.70 12.18
N SER A 367 24.58 -4.56 11.77
CA SER A 367 24.52 -3.34 12.59
C SER A 367 23.73 -3.51 13.88
N LEU A 368 22.64 -4.31 13.87
CA LEU A 368 21.85 -4.61 15.05
C LEU A 368 22.63 -5.44 16.10
N ASN A 369 23.70 -6.11 15.71
CA ASN A 369 24.53 -6.95 16.57
C ASN A 369 25.87 -6.31 16.94
N GLU A 370 26.18 -5.12 16.42
CA GLU A 370 27.29 -4.30 16.89
C GLU A 370 27.03 -3.86 18.34
N LYS A 371 28.11 -3.95 19.18
CA LYS A 371 28.03 -3.63 20.62
C LYS A 371 28.09 -2.15 20.90
#